data_df2248f10557e72f6c998894d468cfe3
#
_entry.id   df2248f10557e72f6c998894d468cfe3
#
_cell.length_a   1.000
_cell.length_b   1.000
_cell.length_c   1.000
_cell.angle_alpha   90.00
_cell.angle_beta   90.00
_cell.angle_gamma   90.00
#
_symmetry.space_group_name_H-M   'P 1'
#
loop_
_entity.id
_entity.type
_entity.pdbx_description
1 polymer ?
#
loop_
_entity_poly.entity_id
_entity_poly.type
_entity_poly.pdbx_seq_one_letter_code
_entity_poly.pdbx_strand_id
1 'polypeptide(L)' 'MMTVAETLAWAMQAHKAGQWQQAEGLYRQVLQADPLTPTPCIAWEC' A
#
# COMPACT_ATOMS: atom_id res chain seq x y z
N MET A 1 -0.45 0.83 17.71
CA MET A 1 0.38 0.90 16.51
C MET A 1 -0.20 0.00 15.43
N MET A 2 -0.16 0.49 14.22
CA MET A 2 -0.69 -0.28 13.11
C MET A 2 0.42 -1.11 12.50
N THR A 3 0.10 -2.34 12.19
CA THR A 3 1.04 -3.20 11.49
C THR A 3 0.95 -2.95 10.00
N VAL A 4 1.92 -3.50 9.27
CA VAL A 4 1.91 -3.38 7.82
C VAL A 4 0.64 -3.98 7.25
N ALA A 5 0.21 -5.09 7.80
CA ALA A 5 -1.01 -5.74 7.33
C ALA A 5 -2.23 -4.85 7.53
N GLU A 6 -2.28 -4.17 8.66
CA GLU A 6 -3.41 -3.28 8.91
C GLU A 6 -3.39 -2.09 7.96
N THR A 7 -2.21 -1.54 7.74
CA THR A 7 -2.10 -0.43 6.81
C THR A 7 -2.52 -0.85 5.41
N LEU A 8 -2.14 -2.05 5.01
CA LEU A 8 -2.56 -2.56 3.71
C LEU A 8 -4.07 -2.68 3.63
N ALA A 9 -4.69 -3.18 4.69
CA ALA A 9 -6.13 -3.31 4.70
C ALA A 9 -6.80 -1.95 4.52
N TRP A 10 -6.28 -0.95 5.21
CA TRP A 10 -6.82 0.39 5.07
C TRP A 10 -6.65 0.92 3.66
N ALA A 11 -5.47 0.67 3.07
CA ALA A 11 -5.23 1.11 1.71
C ALA A 11 -6.21 0.48 0.74
N MET A 12 -6.49 -0.79 0.93
CA MET A 12 -7.44 -1.47 0.06
C MET A 12 -8.83 -0.89 0.22
N GLN A 13 -9.23 -0.59 1.44
CA GLN A 13 -10.53 0.01 1.65
C GLN A 13 -10.62 1.39 1.00
N ALA A 14 -9.58 2.18 1.14
CA ALA A 14 -9.58 3.49 0.50
C ALA A 14 -9.66 3.34 -1.01
N HIS A 15 -8.99 2.36 -1.55
CA HIS A 15 -9.02 2.11 -2.98
C HIS A 15 -10.43 1.77 -3.43
N LYS A 16 -11.10 0.92 -2.68
CA LYS A 16 -12.47 0.54 -3.01
C LYS A 16 -13.42 1.74 -2.93
N ALA A 17 -13.16 2.61 -1.98
CA ALA A 17 -14.00 3.78 -1.81
C ALA A 17 -13.74 4.85 -2.86
N GLY A 18 -12.73 4.66 -3.68
CA GLY A 18 -12.40 5.65 -4.69
C GLY A 18 -11.47 6.73 -4.19
N GLN A 19 -10.93 6.57 -3.00
CA GLN A 19 -10.02 7.57 -2.44
C GLN A 19 -8.60 7.19 -2.83
N TRP A 20 -8.29 7.45 -4.06
CA TRP A 20 -7.01 7.03 -4.62
C TRP A 20 -5.84 7.67 -3.91
N GLN A 21 -5.95 8.96 -3.60
CA GLN A 21 -4.84 9.66 -2.97
C GLN A 21 -4.55 9.09 -1.59
N GLN A 22 -5.59 8.81 -0.85
CA GLN A 22 -5.41 8.24 0.47
C GLN A 22 -4.81 6.85 0.40
N ALA A 23 -5.30 6.05 -0.54
CA ALA A 23 -4.75 4.72 -0.72
C ALA A 23 -3.28 4.79 -1.08
N GLU A 24 -2.92 5.71 -1.94
CA GLU A 24 -1.53 5.85 -2.33
C GLU A 24 -0.65 6.20 -1.15
N GLY A 25 -1.11 7.11 -0.32
CA GLY A 25 -0.34 7.47 0.86
C GLY A 25 -0.13 6.29 1.78
N LEU A 26 -1.17 5.48 1.96
CA LEU A 26 -1.06 4.31 2.81
C LEU A 26 -0.10 3.28 2.21
N TYR A 27 -0.15 3.10 0.90
CA TYR A 27 0.77 2.18 0.26
C TYR A 27 2.21 2.63 0.43
N ARG A 28 2.44 3.92 0.33
CA ARG A 28 3.79 4.44 0.54
C ARG A 28 4.27 4.18 1.95
N GLN A 29 3.39 4.32 2.92
CA GLN A 29 3.77 4.03 4.30
C GLN A 29 4.19 2.58 4.45
N VAL A 30 3.46 1.69 3.80
CA VAL A 30 3.81 0.28 3.87
C VAL A 30 5.18 0.05 3.27
N LEU A 31 5.47 0.66 2.14
CA LEU A 31 6.76 0.48 1.51
C LEU A 31 7.89 1.02 2.37
N GLN A 32 7.65 2.12 3.05
CA GLN A 32 8.67 2.67 3.91
C GLN A 32 8.91 1.77 5.12
N ALA A 33 7.85 1.19 5.65
CA ALA A 33 7.99 0.33 6.81
C ALA A 33 8.59 -1.01 6.44
N ASP A 34 8.32 -1.49 5.24
CA ASP A 34 8.79 -2.80 4.82
C ASP A 34 9.22 -2.74 3.36
N PRO A 35 10.41 -2.24 3.11
CA PRO A 35 10.90 -2.12 1.73
C PRO A 35 11.07 -3.45 1.03
N LEU A 36 11.10 -4.53 1.78
CA LEU A 36 11.24 -5.84 1.18
C LEU A 36 9.92 -6.38 0.64
N THR A 37 8.83 -5.67 0.89
CA THR A 37 7.54 -6.13 0.40
C THR A 37 7.54 -6.14 -1.11
N PRO A 38 7.23 -7.26 -1.73
CA PRO A 38 7.23 -7.33 -3.18
C PRO A 38 6.11 -6.51 -3.78
N THR A 39 6.42 -5.84 -4.84
CA THR A 39 5.45 -5.04 -5.53
C THR A 39 5.03 -5.78 -6.78
N PRO A 40 3.86 -6.35 -6.80
CA PRO A 40 3.48 -7.25 -7.88
C PRO A 40 3.40 -6.59 -9.24
N CYS A 41 2.94 -5.39 -9.27
CA CYS A 41 2.68 -4.79 -10.56
C CYS A 41 3.90 -4.20 -11.21
N ILE A 42 5.01 -4.29 -10.54
CA ILE A 42 6.18 -3.63 -11.09
C ILE A 42 7.05 -4.54 -11.85
N ALA A 43 6.74 -5.78 -11.86
CA ALA A 43 7.61 -6.74 -12.50
C ALA A 43 7.89 -6.35 -13.94
N TRP A 44 6.91 -5.76 -14.59
CA TRP A 44 7.08 -5.51 -16.01
C TRP A 44 8.03 -4.36 -16.30
N GLU A 45 8.20 -3.50 -15.37
CA GLU A 45 9.02 -2.36 -15.69
C GLU A 45 10.48 -2.64 -15.48
N CYS A 46 10.82 -3.73 -15.01
CA CYS A 46 12.23 -4.05 -14.85
C CYS A 46 12.99 -4.11 -16.15
#